data_1d5dfce6e443f17016ac8ffe4f97573f
#
_entry.id   1d5dfce6e443f17016ac8ffe4f97573f
#
_cell.length_a   1.000
_cell.length_b   1.000
_cell.length_c   1.000
_cell.angle_alpha   90.00
_cell.angle_beta   90.00
_cell.angle_gamma   90.00
#
_symmetry.space_group_name_H-M   'P 1'
#
loop_
_entity.id
_entity.type
_entity.pdbx_description
1 polymer ?
#
loop_
_entity_poly.entity_id
_entity_poly.type
_entity_poly.pdbx_seq_one_letter_code
_entity_poly.pdbx_strand_id
1 'polypeptide(L)'
;DDFAIMYSSGTTGKPKGVVQTHRGVVNAVYSWLLTFVMGPLIDPPEDPDAVAPRPAVLIVTPLFHVTATHPSFMLSMPAGAKIVVMPKWDARKAVELIRDEKITRFLGVPTQSADLVVAAREMGEELPLLTYVGSGGAKRPAAQVAEIAQTFKNAAVATGWGMTETNAIGIGMLGDEYLERPGAVGRLYPAVQELRFLDDAGHPVAVGEVGEITVKSPCNMREYLNK
;
A
#
# COMPACT_ATOMS: atom_id res chain seq x y z
N ASP A 1 -11.47 8.16 20.98
CA ASP A 1 -11.61 6.75 21.38
C ASP A 1 -10.59 5.90 20.62
N ASP A 2 -10.08 4.84 21.30
CA ASP A 2 -9.13 3.91 20.73
C ASP A 2 -9.84 2.97 19.76
N PHE A 3 -9.17 2.72 18.64
CA PHE A 3 -9.63 1.78 17.62
C PHE A 3 -9.05 0.39 17.84
N ALA A 4 -7.71 0.32 17.97
CA ALA A 4 -6.99 -0.94 18.12
C ALA A 4 -5.63 -0.71 18.78
N ILE A 5 -5.06 -1.81 19.32
CA ILE A 5 -3.67 -1.89 19.70
C ILE A 5 -3.00 -2.88 18.74
N MET A 6 -2.14 -2.37 17.86
CA MET A 6 -1.38 -3.19 16.94
C MET A 6 0.08 -3.26 17.36
N TYR A 7 0.64 -4.46 17.43
CA TYR A 7 2.02 -4.65 17.84
C TYR A 7 2.97 -4.50 16.66
N SER A 8 4.02 -3.67 16.83
CA SER A 8 5.17 -3.59 15.94
C SER A 8 6.35 -4.31 16.56
N SER A 9 7.25 -4.87 15.72
CA SER A 9 8.44 -5.60 16.21
C SER A 9 9.41 -4.71 17.01
N GLY A 10 9.34 -3.38 16.78
CA GLY A 10 10.23 -2.39 17.39
C GLY A 10 11.70 -2.58 16.97
N THR A 11 12.46 -1.51 16.90
CA THR A 11 13.90 -1.54 16.62
C THR A 11 14.72 -2.00 17.83
N THR A 12 14.13 -2.02 19.02
CA THR A 12 14.78 -2.35 20.32
C THR A 12 14.57 -3.81 20.76
N GLY A 13 14.03 -4.66 19.90
CA GLY A 13 13.87 -6.10 20.14
C GLY A 13 12.65 -6.53 20.97
N LYS A 14 11.94 -5.62 21.61
CA LYS A 14 10.66 -5.92 22.30
C LYS A 14 9.49 -5.36 21.52
N PRO A 15 8.43 -6.15 21.27
CA PRO A 15 7.23 -5.65 20.60
C PRO A 15 6.63 -4.46 21.37
N LYS A 16 6.19 -3.44 20.61
CA LYS A 16 5.53 -2.25 21.14
C LYS A 16 4.07 -2.24 20.70
N GLY A 17 3.15 -2.07 21.63
CA GLY A 17 1.73 -1.91 21.32
C GLY A 17 1.44 -0.48 20.87
N VAL A 18 1.13 -0.31 19.60
CA VAL A 18 0.76 0.98 19.00
C VAL A 18 -0.72 1.21 19.21
N VAL A 19 -1.09 2.25 19.97
CA VAL A 19 -2.49 2.60 20.23
C VAL A 19 -2.99 3.47 19.09
N GLN A 20 -3.83 2.92 18.24
CA GLN A 20 -4.47 3.58 17.12
C GLN A 20 -5.83 4.14 17.53
N THR A 21 -6.17 5.33 17.04
CA THR A 21 -7.48 5.94 17.32
C THR A 21 -8.40 5.83 16.11
N HIS A 22 -9.73 5.84 16.34
CA HIS A 22 -10.71 5.93 15.25
C HIS A 22 -10.44 7.11 14.33
N ARG A 23 -10.07 8.27 14.88
CA ARG A 23 -9.72 9.45 14.10
C ARG A 23 -8.53 9.18 13.19
N GLY A 24 -7.46 8.57 13.69
CA GLY A 24 -6.26 8.26 12.91
C GLY A 24 -6.57 7.30 11.76
N VAL A 25 -7.29 6.22 12.05
CA VAL A 25 -7.68 5.21 11.05
C VAL A 25 -8.59 5.79 9.97
N VAL A 26 -9.61 6.55 10.36
CA VAL A 26 -10.54 7.18 9.40
C VAL A 26 -9.79 8.16 8.49
N ASN A 27 -8.92 9.01 9.03
CA ASN A 27 -8.12 9.92 8.20
C ASN A 27 -7.22 9.16 7.21
N ALA A 28 -6.58 8.06 7.63
CA ALA A 28 -5.75 7.25 6.73
C ALA A 28 -6.58 6.63 5.60
N VAL A 29 -7.72 5.99 5.94
CA VAL A 29 -8.60 5.33 4.96
C VAL A 29 -9.15 6.34 3.95
N TYR A 30 -9.63 7.51 4.40
CA TYR A 30 -10.15 8.53 3.49
C TYR A 30 -9.06 9.22 2.68
N SER A 31 -7.81 9.28 3.16
CA SER A 31 -6.70 9.78 2.36
C SER A 31 -6.43 8.90 1.14
N TRP A 32 -6.47 7.55 1.29
CA TRP A 32 -6.39 6.66 0.14
C TRP A 32 -7.64 6.71 -0.73
N LEU A 33 -8.84 6.79 -0.14
CA LEU A 33 -10.07 6.90 -0.91
C LEU A 33 -10.05 8.16 -1.78
N LEU A 34 -9.55 9.27 -1.26
CA LEU A 34 -9.38 10.50 -2.02
C LEU A 34 -8.50 10.31 -3.26
N THR A 35 -7.36 9.59 -3.13
CA THR A 35 -6.50 9.33 -4.30
C THR A 35 -7.19 8.48 -5.35
N PHE A 36 -8.06 7.55 -4.95
CA PHE A 36 -8.88 6.78 -5.90
C PHE A 36 -9.89 7.64 -6.65
N VAL A 37 -10.58 8.54 -5.95
CA VAL A 37 -11.58 9.43 -6.55
C VAL A 37 -10.92 10.47 -7.44
N MET A 38 -9.74 10.96 -7.03
CA MET A 38 -9.02 11.99 -7.79
C MET A 38 -8.27 11.43 -9.01
N GLY A 39 -7.85 10.16 -8.97
CA GLY A 39 -7.09 9.55 -10.07
C GLY A 39 -7.76 9.75 -11.44
N PRO A 40 -8.99 9.31 -11.66
CA PRO A 40 -9.71 9.50 -12.92
C PRO A 40 -10.02 10.96 -13.28
N LEU A 41 -9.96 11.89 -12.32
CA LEU A 41 -10.14 13.32 -12.58
C LEU A 41 -8.84 13.98 -13.07
N ILE A 42 -7.69 13.45 -12.65
CA ILE A 42 -6.36 13.93 -13.03
C ILE A 42 -5.92 13.30 -14.35
N ASP A 43 -6.17 12.00 -14.49
CA ASP A 43 -5.85 11.20 -15.67
C ASP A 43 -7.12 10.45 -16.10
N PRO A 44 -7.99 11.09 -16.91
CA PRO A 44 -9.25 10.51 -17.34
C PRO A 44 -9.01 9.26 -18.21
N PRO A 45 -9.89 8.24 -18.12
CA PRO A 45 -9.80 7.08 -19.00
C PRO A 45 -9.97 7.50 -20.48
N GLU A 46 -9.31 6.80 -21.39
CA GLU A 46 -9.40 7.04 -22.83
C GLU A 46 -10.85 6.96 -23.35
N ASP A 47 -11.63 6.04 -22.81
CA ASP A 47 -13.07 5.90 -23.06
C ASP A 47 -13.85 6.34 -21.82
N PRO A 48 -14.48 7.54 -21.83
CA PRO A 48 -15.26 8.04 -20.72
C PRO A 48 -16.54 7.24 -20.45
N ASP A 49 -17.03 6.48 -21.43
CA ASP A 49 -18.23 5.63 -21.32
C ASP A 49 -17.89 4.20 -20.85
N ALA A 50 -16.61 3.87 -20.73
CA ALA A 50 -16.17 2.56 -20.25
C ALA A 50 -16.62 2.34 -18.79
N VAL A 51 -17.37 1.28 -18.56
CA VAL A 51 -17.78 0.89 -17.21
C VAL A 51 -16.58 0.30 -16.47
N ALA A 52 -16.07 1.04 -15.49
CA ALA A 52 -14.99 0.57 -14.63
C ALA A 52 -15.40 -0.75 -13.93
N PRO A 53 -14.50 -1.74 -13.85
CA PRO A 53 -14.79 -2.99 -13.15
C PRO A 53 -15.05 -2.70 -11.66
N ARG A 54 -16.00 -3.47 -11.07
CA ARG A 54 -16.26 -3.34 -9.63
C ARG A 54 -14.97 -3.57 -8.86
N PRO A 55 -14.61 -2.67 -7.92
CA PRO A 55 -13.41 -2.85 -7.11
C PRO A 55 -13.43 -4.19 -6.36
N ALA A 56 -12.33 -4.93 -6.42
CA ALA A 56 -12.17 -6.21 -5.73
C ALA A 56 -10.72 -6.36 -5.28
N VAL A 57 -10.51 -6.78 -4.03
CA VAL A 57 -9.19 -6.91 -3.42
C VAL A 57 -8.92 -8.34 -2.97
N LEU A 58 -7.70 -8.83 -3.21
CA LEU A 58 -7.19 -10.06 -2.64
C LEU A 58 -6.29 -9.74 -1.44
N ILE A 59 -6.71 -10.15 -0.25
CA ILE A 59 -5.94 -9.99 0.99
C ILE A 59 -5.08 -11.22 1.20
N VAL A 60 -3.77 -11.04 1.14
CA VAL A 60 -2.73 -12.09 1.23
C VAL A 60 -1.78 -11.89 2.41
N THR A 61 -1.90 -10.77 3.11
CA THR A 61 -1.13 -10.45 4.31
C THR A 61 -2.01 -10.56 5.55
N PRO A 62 -1.42 -10.86 6.72
CA PRO A 62 -2.21 -11.05 7.95
C PRO A 62 -2.97 -9.79 8.37
N LEU A 63 -4.25 -9.96 8.76
CA LEU A 63 -5.10 -8.84 9.21
C LEU A 63 -4.67 -8.20 10.54
N PHE A 64 -3.74 -8.81 11.28
CA PHE A 64 -3.12 -8.17 12.44
C PHE A 64 -1.98 -7.21 12.04
N HIS A 65 -1.63 -7.10 10.76
CA HIS A 65 -0.64 -6.16 10.24
C HIS A 65 -1.32 -4.99 9.54
N VAL A 66 -0.87 -3.77 9.83
CA VAL A 66 -1.45 -2.53 9.32
C VAL A 66 -1.56 -2.47 7.78
N THR A 67 -0.63 -3.10 7.05
CA THR A 67 -0.65 -3.19 5.58
C THR A 67 -1.89 -3.92 5.04
N ALA A 68 -2.36 -4.97 5.74
CA ALA A 68 -3.58 -5.68 5.35
C ALA A 68 -4.83 -4.95 5.85
N THR A 69 -4.80 -4.48 7.10
CA THR A 69 -6.00 -3.95 7.74
C THR A 69 -6.44 -2.63 7.13
N HIS A 70 -5.54 -1.66 6.96
CA HIS A 70 -5.93 -0.30 6.58
C HIS A 70 -6.10 -0.14 5.05
N PRO A 71 -5.05 -0.26 4.20
CA PRO A 71 -5.15 -0.01 2.76
C PRO A 71 -5.84 -1.14 1.98
N SER A 72 -6.14 -2.28 2.60
CA SER A 72 -6.84 -3.38 1.94
C SER A 72 -8.22 -3.60 2.55
N PHE A 73 -8.31 -4.05 3.81
CA PHE A 73 -9.59 -4.40 4.41
C PHE A 73 -10.47 -3.17 4.69
N MET A 74 -9.97 -2.20 5.48
CA MET A 74 -10.76 -1.02 5.86
C MET A 74 -11.12 -0.13 4.67
N LEU A 75 -10.18 0.09 3.74
CA LEU A 75 -10.44 0.87 2.53
C LEU A 75 -11.51 0.24 1.63
N SER A 76 -11.65 -1.08 1.66
CA SER A 76 -12.65 -1.79 0.86
C SER A 76 -14.08 -1.44 1.25
N MET A 77 -14.33 -1.03 2.50
CA MET A 77 -15.67 -0.69 2.98
C MET A 77 -16.23 0.56 2.28
N PRO A 78 -15.61 1.75 2.38
CA PRO A 78 -16.11 2.94 1.70
C PRO A 78 -15.97 2.86 0.17
N ALA A 79 -15.06 2.04 -0.36
CA ALA A 79 -14.92 1.80 -1.79
C ALA A 79 -15.98 0.85 -2.37
N GLY A 80 -16.82 0.21 -1.55
CA GLY A 80 -17.79 -0.80 -1.99
C GLY A 80 -17.14 -2.01 -2.67
N ALA A 81 -15.89 -2.33 -2.28
CA ALA A 81 -15.12 -3.37 -2.92
C ALA A 81 -15.48 -4.77 -2.44
N LYS A 82 -15.38 -5.74 -3.32
CA LYS A 82 -15.39 -7.16 -2.98
C LYS A 82 -14.09 -7.50 -2.25
N ILE A 83 -14.17 -8.25 -1.17
CA ILE A 83 -13.02 -8.73 -0.40
C ILE A 83 -12.89 -10.24 -0.55
N VAL A 84 -11.74 -10.69 -1.01
CA VAL A 84 -11.35 -12.10 -1.04
C VAL A 84 -10.15 -12.28 -0.11
N VAL A 85 -10.22 -13.22 0.81
CA VAL A 85 -9.15 -13.48 1.80
C VAL A 85 -8.51 -14.82 1.50
N MET A 86 -7.18 -14.81 1.38
CA MET A 86 -6.38 -16.00 1.23
C MET A 86 -5.70 -16.32 2.57
N PRO A 87 -6.02 -17.46 3.22
CA PRO A 87 -5.53 -17.76 4.56
C PRO A 87 -4.03 -18.13 4.60
N LYS A 88 -3.49 -18.62 3.49
CA LYS A 88 -2.08 -18.97 3.35
C LYS A 88 -1.61 -18.61 1.94
N TRP A 89 -0.44 -17.97 1.82
CA TRP A 89 0.11 -17.60 0.54
C TRP A 89 0.42 -18.82 -0.33
N ASP A 90 -0.10 -18.80 -1.54
CA ASP A 90 0.18 -19.72 -2.64
C ASP A 90 0.02 -18.92 -3.93
N ALA A 91 1.11 -18.76 -4.68
CA ALA A 91 1.12 -17.89 -5.85
C ALA A 91 0.21 -18.37 -6.98
N ARG A 92 0.15 -19.69 -7.23
CA ARG A 92 -0.71 -20.26 -8.28
C ARG A 92 -2.18 -20.08 -7.90
N LYS A 93 -2.52 -20.34 -6.63
CA LYS A 93 -3.88 -20.11 -6.12
C LYS A 93 -4.25 -18.63 -6.14
N ALA A 94 -3.29 -17.73 -5.91
CA ALA A 94 -3.52 -16.28 -6.04
C ALA A 94 -3.87 -15.90 -7.48
N VAL A 95 -3.16 -16.43 -8.49
CA VAL A 95 -3.48 -16.23 -9.91
C VAL A 95 -4.90 -16.70 -10.23
N GLU A 96 -5.27 -17.92 -9.79
CA GLU A 96 -6.63 -18.45 -9.98
C GLU A 96 -7.69 -17.54 -9.33
N LEU A 97 -7.48 -17.13 -8.07
CA LEU A 97 -8.41 -16.25 -7.38
C LEU A 97 -8.53 -14.86 -8.04
N ILE A 98 -7.42 -14.29 -8.53
CA ILE A 98 -7.44 -13.01 -9.24
C ILE A 98 -8.27 -13.12 -10.51
N ARG A 99 -8.12 -14.19 -11.29
CA ARG A 99 -8.90 -14.46 -12.49
C ARG A 99 -10.38 -14.71 -12.17
N ASP A 100 -10.66 -15.70 -11.33
CA ASP A 100 -12.00 -16.26 -11.11
C ASP A 100 -12.89 -15.27 -10.31
N GLU A 101 -12.31 -14.59 -9.33
CA GLU A 101 -12.99 -13.62 -8.46
C GLU A 101 -12.94 -12.19 -9.02
N LYS A 102 -12.33 -12.00 -10.22
CA LYS A 102 -12.21 -10.70 -10.90
C LYS A 102 -11.56 -9.63 -10.01
N ILE A 103 -10.44 -10.00 -9.38
CA ILE A 103 -9.71 -9.08 -8.50
C ILE A 103 -9.08 -7.98 -9.33
N THR A 104 -9.30 -6.74 -8.89
CA THR A 104 -8.74 -5.54 -9.53
C THR A 104 -7.51 -5.00 -8.81
N ARG A 105 -7.33 -5.37 -7.54
CA ARG A 105 -6.25 -4.85 -6.70
C ARG A 105 -5.56 -5.97 -5.93
N PHE A 106 -4.24 -5.99 -6.06
CA PHE A 106 -3.34 -6.81 -5.26
C PHE A 106 -2.39 -5.92 -4.47
N LEU A 107 -2.34 -6.12 -3.15
CA LEU A 107 -1.40 -5.46 -2.26
C LEU A 107 -0.76 -6.51 -1.37
N GLY A 108 0.54 -6.73 -1.56
CA GLY A 108 1.31 -7.71 -0.80
C GLY A 108 2.66 -7.16 -0.37
N VAL A 109 3.56 -8.06 0.01
CA VAL A 109 4.98 -7.75 0.17
C VAL A 109 5.73 -8.01 -1.15
N PRO A 110 6.94 -7.43 -1.36
CA PRO A 110 7.66 -7.60 -2.63
C PRO A 110 7.88 -9.04 -3.09
N THR A 111 8.12 -9.97 -2.16
CA THR A 111 8.26 -11.41 -2.48
C THR A 111 6.97 -11.99 -3.05
N GLN A 112 5.82 -11.65 -2.48
CA GLN A 112 4.51 -12.10 -2.99
C GLN A 112 4.23 -11.57 -4.40
N SER A 113 4.63 -10.32 -4.69
CA SER A 113 4.50 -9.77 -6.05
C SER A 113 5.41 -10.48 -7.06
N ALA A 114 6.63 -10.85 -6.65
CA ALA A 114 7.56 -11.62 -7.49
C ALA A 114 7.01 -13.02 -7.78
N ASP A 115 6.55 -13.72 -6.75
CA ASP A 115 5.95 -15.05 -6.88
C ASP A 115 4.71 -15.02 -7.80
N LEU A 116 3.88 -13.96 -7.68
CA LEU A 116 2.70 -13.76 -8.53
C LEU A 116 3.08 -13.61 -10.01
N VAL A 117 4.15 -12.84 -10.32
CA VAL A 117 4.67 -12.69 -11.69
C VAL A 117 5.11 -14.04 -12.26
N VAL A 118 5.90 -14.81 -11.49
CA VAL A 118 6.38 -16.13 -11.93
C VAL A 118 5.20 -17.07 -12.18
N ALA A 119 4.27 -17.17 -11.24
CA ALA A 119 3.11 -18.04 -11.36
C ALA A 119 2.21 -17.66 -12.56
N ALA A 120 1.94 -16.36 -12.77
CA ALA A 120 1.12 -15.91 -13.89
C ALA A 120 1.76 -16.26 -15.24
N ARG A 121 3.08 -16.06 -15.38
CA ARG A 121 3.82 -16.43 -16.60
C ARG A 121 3.81 -17.93 -16.86
N GLU A 122 4.05 -18.75 -15.83
CA GLU A 122 4.01 -20.22 -15.94
C GLU A 122 2.62 -20.75 -16.31
N MET A 123 1.56 -20.06 -15.84
CA MET A 123 0.18 -20.43 -16.12
C MET A 123 -0.36 -19.83 -17.43
N GLY A 124 0.39 -18.92 -18.08
CA GLY A 124 -0.04 -18.21 -19.29
C GLY A 124 -1.20 -17.22 -19.02
N GLU A 125 -1.30 -16.66 -17.81
CA GLU A 125 -2.39 -15.79 -17.40
C GLU A 125 -1.98 -14.31 -17.49
N GLU A 126 -2.75 -13.50 -18.21
CA GLU A 126 -2.51 -12.06 -18.37
C GLU A 126 -3.22 -11.19 -17.31
N LEU A 127 -4.26 -11.71 -16.65
CA LEU A 127 -5.06 -11.07 -15.62
C LEU A 127 -5.53 -9.64 -15.98
N PRO A 128 -6.30 -9.47 -17.07
CA PRO A 128 -6.58 -8.14 -17.65
C PRO A 128 -7.41 -7.21 -16.74
N LEU A 129 -8.10 -7.74 -15.74
CA LEU A 129 -8.86 -6.95 -14.77
C LEU A 129 -8.03 -6.48 -13.57
N LEU A 130 -6.79 -6.96 -13.43
CA LEU A 130 -5.87 -6.52 -12.38
C LEU A 130 -5.30 -5.15 -12.77
N THR A 131 -5.79 -4.10 -12.15
CA THR A 131 -5.43 -2.70 -12.46
C THR A 131 -4.44 -2.09 -11.47
N TYR A 132 -4.12 -2.79 -10.38
CA TYR A 132 -3.20 -2.31 -9.36
C TYR A 132 -2.40 -3.45 -8.73
N VAL A 133 -1.08 -3.32 -8.75
CA VAL A 133 -0.16 -4.22 -8.06
C VAL A 133 0.77 -3.41 -7.15
N GLY A 134 0.40 -3.33 -5.89
CA GLY A 134 1.13 -2.59 -4.86
C GLY A 134 2.01 -3.47 -3.97
N SER A 135 2.98 -2.85 -3.32
CA SER A 135 3.68 -3.45 -2.20
C SER A 135 4.01 -2.46 -1.09
N GLY A 136 4.06 -2.98 0.13
CA GLY A 136 4.47 -2.26 1.32
C GLY A 136 5.19 -3.20 2.30
N GLY A 137 5.63 -2.66 3.44
CA GLY A 137 6.26 -3.43 4.51
C GLY A 137 7.73 -3.82 4.29
N ALA A 138 8.24 -3.76 3.06
CA ALA A 138 9.64 -3.98 2.72
C ALA A 138 10.02 -3.22 1.45
N LYS A 139 11.32 -3.00 1.25
CA LYS A 139 11.83 -2.37 0.03
C LYS A 139 11.67 -3.32 -1.16
N ARG A 140 11.04 -2.83 -2.24
CA ARG A 140 10.95 -3.57 -3.52
C ARG A 140 12.27 -3.42 -4.28
N PRO A 141 12.87 -4.53 -4.80
CA PRO A 141 13.96 -4.44 -5.77
C PRO A 141 13.52 -3.69 -7.04
N ALA A 142 14.36 -2.77 -7.53
CA ALA A 142 14.03 -1.95 -8.69
C ALA A 142 13.67 -2.77 -9.96
N ALA A 143 14.34 -3.89 -10.18
CA ALA A 143 14.07 -4.77 -11.33
C ALA A 143 12.63 -5.32 -11.35
N GLN A 144 12.03 -5.56 -10.18
CA GLN A 144 10.65 -6.08 -10.10
C GLN A 144 9.61 -5.11 -10.65
N VAL A 145 9.88 -3.80 -10.64
CA VAL A 145 8.91 -2.80 -11.11
C VAL A 145 8.61 -3.00 -12.60
N ALA A 146 9.65 -3.11 -13.42
CA ALA A 146 9.52 -3.39 -14.84
C ALA A 146 8.92 -4.78 -15.12
N GLU A 147 9.33 -5.81 -14.37
CA GLU A 147 8.79 -7.16 -14.52
C GLU A 147 7.29 -7.26 -14.28
N ILE A 148 6.79 -6.57 -13.24
CA ILE A 148 5.36 -6.52 -12.92
C ILE A 148 4.60 -5.80 -14.04
N ALA A 149 5.08 -4.63 -14.49
CA ALA A 149 4.45 -3.87 -15.56
C ALA A 149 4.40 -4.63 -16.89
N GLN A 150 5.47 -5.37 -17.22
CA GLN A 150 5.50 -6.21 -18.43
C GLN A 150 4.54 -7.40 -18.34
N THR A 151 4.32 -7.95 -17.14
CA THR A 151 3.46 -9.13 -16.95
C THR A 151 1.98 -8.72 -16.86
N PHE A 152 1.67 -7.67 -16.14
CA PHE A 152 0.29 -7.18 -15.92
C PHE A 152 0.12 -5.80 -16.56
N LYS A 153 -0.10 -5.81 -17.88
CA LYS A 153 -0.08 -4.59 -18.73
C LYS A 153 -1.09 -3.52 -18.32
N ASN A 154 -2.20 -3.92 -17.71
CA ASN A 154 -3.25 -3.01 -17.27
C ASN A 154 -3.08 -2.55 -15.82
N ALA A 155 -2.02 -3.03 -15.13
CA ALA A 155 -1.84 -2.74 -13.72
C ALA A 155 -0.85 -1.59 -13.48
N ALA A 156 -1.28 -0.56 -12.79
CA ALA A 156 -0.36 0.41 -12.20
C ALA A 156 0.47 -0.29 -11.11
N VAL A 157 1.78 -0.31 -11.30
CA VAL A 157 2.71 -0.81 -10.27
C VAL A 157 2.89 0.26 -9.22
N ALA A 158 2.76 -0.10 -7.94
CA ALA A 158 2.81 0.86 -6.86
C ALA A 158 3.72 0.41 -5.71
N THR A 159 4.23 1.39 -5.00
CA THR A 159 4.94 1.21 -3.74
C THR A 159 4.46 2.21 -2.70
N GLY A 160 4.64 1.87 -1.43
CA GLY A 160 4.37 2.77 -0.33
C GLY A 160 5.23 2.46 0.88
N TRP A 161 5.57 3.51 1.60
CA TRP A 161 6.18 3.43 2.91
C TRP A 161 5.20 4.01 3.94
N GLY A 162 5.05 3.31 5.03
CA GLY A 162 4.28 3.71 6.19
C GLY A 162 4.61 2.79 7.36
N MET A 163 4.09 3.12 8.52
CA MET A 163 4.34 2.39 9.77
C MET A 163 3.03 2.08 10.47
N THR A 164 3.06 1.16 11.42
CA THR A 164 1.93 0.92 12.33
C THR A 164 1.55 2.20 13.05
N GLU A 165 2.56 3.00 13.42
CA GLU A 165 2.46 4.29 14.12
C GLU A 165 1.80 5.40 13.30
N THR A 166 1.74 5.25 11.97
CA THR A 166 1.10 6.21 11.06
C THR A 166 -0.17 5.65 10.41
N ASN A 167 -0.74 4.57 10.95
CA ASN A 167 -1.86 3.86 10.34
C ASN A 167 -1.61 3.45 8.87
N ALA A 168 -0.39 3.01 8.56
CA ALA A 168 0.13 2.64 7.25
C ALA A 168 0.22 3.77 6.21
N ILE A 169 -0.25 4.98 6.50
CA ILE A 169 -0.10 6.09 5.56
C ILE A 169 1.27 6.74 5.72
N GLY A 170 1.87 7.18 4.64
CA GLY A 170 3.19 7.79 4.62
C GLY A 170 3.50 8.36 3.26
N ILE A 171 4.37 7.69 2.54
CA ILE A 171 4.86 8.10 1.22
C ILE A 171 4.45 7.04 0.22
N GLY A 172 4.07 7.41 -0.99
CA GLY A 172 3.72 6.46 -2.04
C GLY A 172 3.94 7.00 -3.44
N MET A 173 4.01 6.11 -4.40
CA MET A 173 4.03 6.41 -5.83
C MET A 173 3.52 5.21 -6.63
N LEU A 174 3.07 5.45 -7.85
CA LEU A 174 2.49 4.45 -8.72
C LEU A 174 2.67 4.79 -10.21
N GLY A 175 2.43 3.81 -11.07
CA GLY A 175 2.40 3.98 -12.52
C GLY A 175 3.74 4.44 -13.10
N ASP A 176 3.67 5.32 -14.08
CA ASP A 176 4.84 5.78 -14.84
C ASP A 176 5.89 6.47 -13.96
N GLU A 177 5.48 7.26 -12.97
CA GLU A 177 6.43 7.86 -12.03
C GLU A 177 7.27 6.80 -11.30
N TYR A 178 6.66 5.65 -10.96
CA TYR A 178 7.39 4.56 -10.31
C TYR A 178 8.27 3.79 -11.29
N LEU A 179 7.85 3.63 -12.54
CA LEU A 179 8.66 3.02 -13.61
C LEU A 179 9.91 3.85 -13.92
N GLU A 180 9.78 5.17 -13.94
CA GLU A 180 10.90 6.09 -14.14
C GLU A 180 11.89 6.12 -12.95
N ARG A 181 11.38 5.90 -11.73
CA ARG A 181 12.16 6.01 -10.48
C ARG A 181 12.00 4.77 -9.58
N PRO A 182 12.34 3.57 -10.05
CA PRO A 182 12.03 2.31 -9.34
C PRO A 182 12.77 2.13 -8.00
N GLY A 183 13.77 2.97 -7.72
CA GLY A 183 14.49 3.00 -6.43
C GLY A 183 13.89 3.95 -5.39
N ALA A 184 12.96 4.82 -5.80
CA ALA A 184 12.30 5.77 -4.92
C ALA A 184 11.12 5.13 -4.16
N VAL A 185 10.70 5.75 -3.05
CA VAL A 185 9.55 5.31 -2.27
C VAL A 185 8.31 6.19 -2.50
N GLY A 186 8.48 7.33 -3.17
CA GLY A 186 7.39 8.21 -3.58
C GLY A 186 7.36 9.57 -2.91
N ARG A 187 6.16 10.14 -2.89
CA ARG A 187 5.85 11.47 -2.35
C ARG A 187 4.87 11.35 -1.20
N LEU A 188 4.81 12.39 -0.38
CA LEU A 188 3.79 12.54 0.64
C LEU A 188 2.38 12.49 0.04
N TYR A 189 1.45 11.98 0.84
CA TYR A 189 0.03 12.27 0.63
C TYR A 189 -0.21 13.73 1.08
N PRO A 190 -0.37 14.69 0.14
CA PRO A 190 -0.55 16.09 0.46
C PRO A 190 -1.83 16.29 1.28
N ALA A 191 -1.89 17.41 2.00
CA ALA A 191 -3.00 17.82 2.88
C ALA A 191 -3.16 17.04 4.19
N VAL A 192 -2.54 15.88 4.36
CA VAL A 192 -2.66 15.08 5.61
C VAL A 192 -1.35 14.85 6.34
N GLN A 193 -0.21 15.25 5.75
CA GLN A 193 1.11 14.98 6.34
C GLN A 193 2.09 16.14 6.17
N GLU A 194 2.90 16.33 7.23
CA GLU A 194 4.17 17.05 7.18
C GLU A 194 5.31 16.04 7.36
N LEU A 195 6.33 16.14 6.55
CA LEU A 195 7.52 15.29 6.62
C LEU A 195 8.74 16.16 6.85
N ARG A 196 9.63 15.71 7.73
CA ARG A 196 10.97 16.29 7.93
C ARG A 196 12.00 15.19 8.00
N PHE A 197 13.20 15.50 7.55
CA PHE A 197 14.40 14.68 7.72
C PHE A 197 15.29 15.40 8.70
N LEU A 198 15.59 14.78 9.83
CA LEU A 198 16.31 15.40 10.93
C LEU A 198 17.64 14.67 11.18
N ASP A 199 18.67 15.42 11.58
CA ASP A 199 19.92 14.87 12.12
C ASP A 199 19.72 14.37 13.56
N ASP A 200 20.78 13.81 14.15
CA ASP A 200 20.77 13.31 15.53
C ASP A 200 20.53 14.41 16.59
N ALA A 201 20.74 15.66 16.23
CA ALA A 201 20.47 16.83 17.09
C ALA A 201 19.06 17.40 16.91
N GLY A 202 18.26 16.82 15.98
CA GLY A 202 16.88 17.24 15.67
C GLY A 202 16.79 18.43 14.72
N HIS A 203 17.86 18.80 14.02
CA HIS A 203 17.84 19.84 13.01
C HIS A 203 17.54 19.26 11.62
N PRO A 204 16.81 20.01 10.76
CA PRO A 204 16.57 19.60 9.38
C PRO A 204 17.88 19.41 8.61
N VAL A 205 18.02 18.29 7.90
CA VAL A 205 19.16 18.03 7.01
C VAL A 205 18.92 18.66 5.63
N ALA A 206 20.02 18.93 4.89
CA ALA A 206 19.92 19.43 3.51
C ALA A 206 19.46 18.34 2.54
N VAL A 207 18.98 18.77 1.36
CA VAL A 207 18.57 17.84 0.29
C VAL A 207 19.77 17.01 -0.17
N GLY A 208 19.62 15.68 -0.15
CA GLY A 208 20.67 14.73 -0.50
C GLY A 208 21.43 14.18 0.70
N GLU A 209 21.21 14.70 1.89
CA GLU A 209 21.76 14.17 3.14
C GLU A 209 20.85 13.11 3.77
N VAL A 210 21.44 12.24 4.56
CA VAL A 210 20.74 11.19 5.31
C VAL A 210 20.22 11.79 6.62
N GLY A 211 18.92 11.56 6.92
CA GLY A 211 18.30 11.99 8.17
C GLY A 211 17.19 11.04 8.61
N GLU A 212 16.81 11.14 9.87
CA GLU A 212 15.64 10.44 10.41
C GLU A 212 14.35 10.99 9.80
N ILE A 213 13.49 10.08 9.31
CA ILE A 213 12.18 10.46 8.77
C ILE A 213 11.22 10.72 9.93
N THR A 214 10.76 11.96 10.06
CA THR A 214 9.74 12.34 11.04
C THR A 214 8.45 12.73 10.33
N VAL A 215 7.31 12.24 10.82
CA VAL A 215 6.00 12.45 10.23
C VAL A 215 5.05 13.06 11.25
N LYS A 216 4.42 14.18 10.88
CA LYS A 216 3.30 14.77 11.62
C LYS A 216 2.04 14.65 10.79
N SER A 217 1.01 13.99 11.33
CA SER A 217 -0.23 13.70 10.63
C SER A 217 -1.39 13.45 11.59
N PRO A 218 -2.64 13.75 11.21
CA PRO A 218 -3.81 13.29 11.95
C PRO A 218 -3.96 11.76 11.94
N CYS A 219 -3.17 11.07 11.11
CA CYS A 219 -3.13 9.61 11.03
C CYS A 219 -2.16 8.97 12.04
N ASN A 220 -1.38 9.77 12.78
CA ASN A 220 -0.43 9.22 13.75
C ASN A 220 -1.15 8.51 14.91
N MET A 221 -0.48 7.50 15.46
CA MET A 221 -0.90 6.83 16.69
C MET A 221 -1.08 7.82 17.83
N ARG A 222 -1.82 7.44 18.85
CA ARG A 222 -1.90 8.22 20.08
C ARG A 222 -0.62 8.11 20.90
N GLU A 223 -0.18 6.88 21.15
CA GLU A 223 0.98 6.55 21.99
C GLU A 223 1.36 5.09 21.84
N TYR A 224 2.48 4.69 22.43
CA TYR A 224 2.72 3.28 22.72
C TYR A 224 2.04 2.90 24.03
N LEU A 225 1.44 1.71 24.05
CA LEU A 225 0.79 1.16 25.24
C LEU A 225 1.76 1.12 26.43
N ASN A 226 1.34 1.65 27.55
CA ASN A 226 2.11 1.73 28.82
C ASN A 226 3.41 2.55 28.73
N LYS A 227 3.46 3.57 27.87
CA LYS A 227 4.59 4.50 27.78
C LYS A 227 4.14 5.95 27.82
#